data_7f5a400449887879c3b4b04999ee7d8c
#
_entry.id   7f5a400449887879c3b4b04999ee7d8c
#
_cell.length_a   1.000
_cell.length_b   1.000
_cell.length_c   1.000
_cell.angle_alpha   90.00
_cell.angle_beta   90.00
_cell.angle_gamma   90.00
#
_symmetry.space_group_name_H-M   'P 1'
#
loop_
_entity.id
_entity.type
_entity.pdbx_description
1 polymer ?
#
loop_
_entity_poly.entity_id
_entity_poly.type
_entity_poly.pdbx_seq_one_letter_code
_entity_poly.pdbx_strand_id
1 'polypeptide(L)'
;MIRDLTRFNLGRFLFDRRRASGAPIWSALLIVALLVAGPTPVLAVTPPDPVLEWIGIMNTTVLAGGTNPLVSTRVVALVSASVFDAVNGIEPRFQPLHVKPAAPHHASQRAAAIQAAYVILVDLYPAQTATLTAHLNTSLAALASTEKAQSIAAGVAWGQTVADAIWAWRLTDGIAPPPPPFLGVQSIVGTQAAIGAWRPTPQGLPNQLPGVSGAGPQFATMTPWVLTRPSQFRLPPPLALNSPEYATELDELFKMGVYSGSGRTQDQSDLALFWAGNTALYWNRIASQLSAERGLSFTENAHLFALMNVSMADAAIACWDGKYRYVFWRPITAIRDGFTPADSDPTWIPWLDFFPGGTPAHPEYPSGHSTVSGAAAFTLAAAFGENAAFTIDSETLPGKIRSFASFTDATTEIANARVFGGIHFRTSCVRGNMLGRSVADYVSRHALRAKGDDGNGDEE
;
A
#
# COMPACT_ATOMS: atom_id res chain seq x y z
N MET A 1 -12.38 30.99 -47.91
CA MET A 1 -12.63 32.34 -47.36
C MET A 1 -11.71 32.46 -46.16
N ILE A 2 -10.47 32.95 -46.32
CA ILE A 2 -10.08 34.38 -46.34
C ILE A 2 -10.49 35.05 -45.02
N ARG A 3 -9.62 35.46 -44.13
CA ARG A 3 -8.44 36.33 -43.98
C ARG A 3 -8.11 36.38 -42.50
N ASP A 4 -6.90 36.24 -42.04
CA ASP A 4 -5.78 37.21 -41.96
C ASP A 4 -5.99 38.36 -40.95
N LEU A 5 -5.04 38.56 -40.07
CA LEU A 5 -4.09 39.67 -39.88
C LEU A 5 -3.60 39.76 -38.42
N THR A 6 -2.36 39.49 -38.14
CA THR A 6 -1.11 40.26 -38.06
C THR A 6 -0.90 41.18 -36.84
N ARG A 7 0.19 40.89 -36.15
CA ARG A 7 1.33 41.75 -35.70
C ARG A 7 1.08 43.13 -35.07
N PHE A 8 1.70 43.33 -33.93
CA PHE A 8 2.42 44.57 -33.53
C PHE A 8 3.45 44.19 -32.45
N ASN A 9 4.63 44.39 -32.58
CA ASN A 9 5.77 45.21 -32.94
C ASN A 9 6.35 45.97 -31.74
N LEU A 10 7.67 45.81 -31.64
CA LEU A 10 8.63 46.41 -30.68
C LEU A 10 8.63 47.94 -30.75
N GLY A 11 8.87 48.59 -29.63
CA GLY A 11 9.25 49.98 -29.50
C GLY A 11 10.42 50.20 -28.54
N ARG A 12 11.62 50.31 -29.09
CA ARG A 12 12.81 50.86 -28.44
C ARG A 12 12.64 52.36 -28.16
N PHE A 13 13.14 52.83 -27.02
CA PHE A 13 13.56 54.23 -26.89
C PHE A 13 14.97 54.36 -26.29
N LEU A 14 15.78 55.06 -27.02
CA LEU A 14 17.16 55.43 -26.79
C LEU A 14 17.28 56.80 -26.11
N PHE A 15 18.26 56.91 -25.23
CA PHE A 15 19.13 58.06 -24.88
C PHE A 15 18.64 59.49 -25.08
N ASP A 16 18.77 60.30 -24.04
CA ASP A 16 19.42 61.62 -24.19
C ASP A 16 20.26 61.99 -22.97
N ARG A 17 21.50 62.42 -23.27
CA ARG A 17 22.49 62.99 -22.35
C ARG A 17 22.38 64.49 -22.41
N ARG A 18 22.25 65.18 -21.27
CA ARG A 18 22.81 66.55 -21.12
C ARG A 18 23.52 66.75 -19.80
N ARG A 19 24.71 67.30 -19.95
CA ARG A 19 25.62 67.76 -18.89
C ARG A 19 25.12 69.08 -18.27
N ALA A 20 25.35 69.25 -16.96
CA ALA A 20 25.70 70.58 -16.39
C ALA A 20 26.52 70.36 -15.10
N SER A 21 27.56 71.13 -15.03
CA SER A 21 28.63 71.24 -14.05
C SER A 21 28.22 71.94 -12.74
N GLY A 22 28.87 71.58 -11.60
CA GLY A 22 28.84 72.36 -10.37
C GLY A 22 29.17 71.56 -9.13
N ALA A 23 30.44 71.61 -8.68
CA ALA A 23 30.81 71.15 -7.33
C ALA A 23 30.46 72.21 -6.28
N PRO A 24 30.16 71.84 -5.04
CA PRO A 24 31.18 71.99 -4.02
C PRO A 24 31.31 70.86 -3.00
N ILE A 25 32.49 70.87 -2.41
CA ILE A 25 33.04 69.99 -1.39
C ILE A 25 32.17 70.00 -0.14
N TRP A 26 31.72 68.79 0.28
CA TRP A 26 31.29 68.54 1.66
C TRP A 26 31.94 67.25 2.19
N SER A 27 32.56 67.39 3.36
CA SER A 27 33.31 66.36 4.07
C SER A 27 32.50 65.09 4.33
N ALA A 28 33.02 63.93 3.89
CA ALA A 28 32.49 62.63 4.20
C ALA A 28 32.86 62.26 5.66
N LEU A 29 31.86 62.22 6.54
CA LEU A 29 31.92 61.53 7.81
C LEU A 29 31.70 60.03 7.55
N LEU A 30 32.74 59.23 7.66
CA LEU A 30 32.68 57.78 7.64
C LEU A 30 32.06 57.28 8.95
N ILE A 31 30.77 56.97 8.95
CA ILE A 31 30.12 56.19 10.02
C ILE A 31 30.43 54.73 9.76
N VAL A 32 31.38 54.16 10.46
CA VAL A 32 31.61 52.72 10.54
C VAL A 32 30.49 52.14 11.40
N ALA A 33 29.42 51.65 10.77
CA ALA A 33 28.44 50.83 11.45
C ALA A 33 29.05 49.44 11.74
N LEU A 34 29.48 49.22 12.98
CA LEU A 34 29.74 47.86 13.47
C LEU A 34 28.41 47.07 13.45
N LEU A 35 28.21 46.28 12.42
CA LEU A 35 27.20 45.21 12.41
C LEU A 35 27.66 44.19 13.44
N VAL A 36 27.13 44.26 14.64
CA VAL A 36 27.15 43.16 15.60
C VAL A 36 26.26 42.06 14.98
N ALA A 37 26.90 41.11 14.32
CA ALA A 37 26.23 39.90 13.92
C ALA A 37 25.83 39.15 15.20
N GLY A 38 24.57 39.32 15.64
CA GLY A 38 23.98 38.47 16.65
C GLY A 38 24.02 37.02 16.18
N PRO A 39 24.06 36.05 17.10
CA PRO A 39 24.00 34.64 16.70
C PRO A 39 22.74 34.42 15.88
N THR A 40 22.93 34.01 14.63
CA THR A 40 21.82 33.54 13.80
C THR A 40 21.13 32.43 14.58
N PRO A 41 19.80 32.48 14.78
CA PRO A 41 19.09 31.37 15.41
C PRO A 41 19.35 30.13 14.57
N VAL A 42 20.06 29.17 15.12
CA VAL A 42 20.13 27.82 14.59
C VAL A 42 18.69 27.32 14.68
N LEU A 43 17.98 27.27 13.55
CA LEU A 43 16.68 26.62 13.48
C LEU A 43 16.91 25.21 13.99
N ALA A 44 16.34 24.90 15.14
CA ALA A 44 16.37 23.54 15.67
C ALA A 44 15.76 22.64 14.60
N VAL A 45 16.58 21.79 14.01
CA VAL A 45 16.12 20.77 13.07
C VAL A 45 15.18 19.87 13.88
N THR A 46 13.89 19.98 13.63
CA THR A 46 12.91 19.09 14.25
C THR A 46 13.29 17.65 13.85
N PRO A 47 13.52 16.75 14.81
CA PRO A 47 13.84 15.37 14.48
C PRO A 47 12.75 14.80 13.56
N PRO A 48 13.10 13.99 12.55
CA PRO A 48 12.14 13.39 11.65
C PRO A 48 11.07 12.62 12.44
N ASP A 49 9.86 12.55 11.89
CA ASP A 49 8.78 11.77 12.50
C ASP A 49 9.17 10.28 12.49
N PRO A 50 9.35 9.63 13.65
CA PRO A 50 9.82 8.25 13.69
C PRO A 50 8.81 7.26 13.12
N VAL A 51 7.51 7.58 13.06
CA VAL A 51 6.54 6.71 12.39
C VAL A 51 6.81 6.69 10.90
N LEU A 52 6.92 7.87 10.26
CA LEU A 52 7.19 7.95 8.82
C LEU A 52 8.57 7.37 8.47
N GLU A 53 9.57 7.62 9.31
CA GLU A 53 10.91 7.04 9.15
C GLU A 53 10.85 5.51 9.15
N TRP A 54 10.23 4.91 10.16
CA TRP A 54 10.19 3.46 10.31
C TRP A 54 9.23 2.77 9.34
N ILE A 55 8.20 3.45 8.84
CA ILE A 55 7.43 2.98 7.67
C ILE A 55 8.32 2.90 6.42
N GLY A 56 9.20 3.88 6.20
CA GLY A 56 10.17 3.83 5.11
C GLY A 56 11.17 2.69 5.25
N ILE A 57 11.71 2.47 6.47
CA ILE A 57 12.60 1.35 6.80
C ILE A 57 11.88 0.00 6.60
N MET A 58 10.65 -0.11 7.07
CA MET A 58 9.81 -1.30 6.86
C MET A 58 9.63 -1.61 5.37
N ASN A 59 9.26 -0.62 4.55
CA ASN A 59 9.09 -0.82 3.11
C ASN A 59 10.38 -1.33 2.45
N THR A 60 11.53 -0.74 2.79
CA THR A 60 12.84 -1.17 2.28
C THR A 60 13.19 -2.58 2.73
N THR A 61 12.92 -2.91 4.01
CA THR A 61 13.18 -4.23 4.60
C THR A 61 12.34 -5.32 3.93
N VAL A 62 11.05 -5.04 3.68
CA VAL A 62 10.11 -5.95 2.98
C VAL A 62 10.59 -6.24 1.55
N LEU A 63 11.00 -5.19 0.82
CA LEU A 63 11.52 -5.33 -0.55
C LEU A 63 12.82 -6.12 -0.57
N ALA A 64 13.77 -5.80 0.29
CA ALA A 64 15.06 -6.51 0.40
C ALA A 64 14.88 -7.97 0.84
N GLY A 65 13.84 -8.26 1.63
CA GLY A 65 13.47 -9.61 2.03
C GLY A 65 12.74 -10.43 0.97
N GLY A 66 12.42 -9.84 -0.19
CA GLY A 66 11.66 -10.50 -1.26
C GLY A 66 10.28 -10.99 -0.82
N THR A 67 9.68 -10.32 0.17
CA THR A 67 8.39 -10.73 0.75
C THR A 67 7.27 -10.54 -0.26
N ASN A 68 6.51 -11.60 -0.53
CA ASN A 68 5.40 -11.51 -1.48
C ASN A 68 4.29 -10.56 -0.99
N PRO A 69 3.49 -9.97 -1.91
CA PRO A 69 2.50 -8.95 -1.58
C PRO A 69 1.45 -9.38 -0.54
N LEU A 70 1.06 -10.66 -0.52
CA LEU A 70 0.10 -11.17 0.45
C LEU A 70 0.67 -11.16 1.88
N VAL A 71 1.85 -11.73 2.06
CA VAL A 71 2.52 -11.77 3.37
C VAL A 71 2.86 -10.34 3.83
N SER A 72 3.18 -9.45 2.91
CA SER A 72 3.45 -8.05 3.21
C SER A 72 2.30 -7.35 3.91
N THR A 73 1.03 -7.70 3.61
CA THR A 73 -0.13 -7.12 4.33
C THR A 73 -0.09 -7.44 5.82
N ARG A 74 0.36 -8.65 6.19
CA ARG A 74 0.55 -9.03 7.59
C ARG A 74 1.75 -8.31 8.23
N VAL A 75 2.85 -8.17 7.49
CA VAL A 75 4.05 -7.47 7.98
C VAL A 75 3.73 -6.02 8.33
N VAL A 76 3.13 -5.28 7.39
CA VAL A 76 2.81 -3.86 7.63
C VAL A 76 1.81 -3.67 8.77
N ALA A 77 0.87 -4.61 8.95
CA ALA A 77 -0.06 -4.59 10.07
C ALA A 77 0.65 -4.85 11.42
N LEU A 78 1.56 -5.83 11.49
CA LEU A 78 2.34 -6.12 12.70
C LEU A 78 3.15 -4.92 13.16
N VAL A 79 3.89 -4.29 12.25
CA VAL A 79 4.71 -3.11 12.57
C VAL A 79 3.83 -1.96 13.03
N SER A 80 2.78 -1.63 12.26
CA SER A 80 1.95 -0.46 12.56
C SER A 80 1.09 -0.64 13.81
N ALA A 81 0.58 -1.84 14.08
CA ALA A 81 -0.13 -2.16 15.31
C ALA A 81 0.77 -2.02 16.55
N SER A 82 2.01 -2.51 16.46
CA SER A 82 2.98 -2.40 17.55
C SER A 82 3.38 -0.95 17.80
N VAL A 83 3.63 -0.18 16.74
CA VAL A 83 3.93 1.25 16.84
C VAL A 83 2.75 2.00 17.48
N PHE A 84 1.53 1.75 17.02
CA PHE A 84 0.34 2.42 17.54
C PHE A 84 0.11 2.12 19.03
N ASP A 85 0.08 0.86 19.44
CA ASP A 85 -0.16 0.51 20.84
C ASP A 85 0.98 0.99 21.75
N ALA A 86 2.23 1.05 21.25
CA ALA A 86 3.35 1.61 21.99
C ALA A 86 3.18 3.13 22.23
N VAL A 87 2.80 3.88 21.20
CA VAL A 87 2.54 5.33 21.29
C VAL A 87 1.33 5.63 22.15
N ASN A 88 0.20 4.98 21.85
CA ASN A 88 -1.07 5.18 22.54
C ASN A 88 -1.02 4.68 24.00
N GLY A 89 -0.12 3.75 24.32
CA GLY A 89 0.04 3.22 25.67
C GLY A 89 0.66 4.20 26.67
N ILE A 90 1.37 5.24 26.19
CA ILE A 90 1.99 6.29 27.01
C ILE A 90 1.02 7.46 27.20
N GLU A 91 0.38 7.90 26.12
CA GLU A 91 -0.62 8.97 26.13
C GLU A 91 -1.90 8.48 25.42
N PRO A 92 -2.83 7.86 26.16
CA PRO A 92 -3.96 7.16 25.57
C PRO A 92 -5.02 8.13 25.01
N ARG A 93 -5.05 8.28 23.69
CA ARG A 93 -6.07 9.07 22.96
C ARG A 93 -7.12 8.19 22.30
N PHE A 94 -6.77 6.95 22.02
CA PHE A 94 -7.62 5.98 21.32
C PHE A 94 -7.83 4.71 22.16
N GLN A 95 -8.77 3.90 21.73
CA GLN A 95 -8.89 2.52 22.21
C GLN A 95 -7.66 1.73 21.72
N PRO A 96 -6.96 0.97 22.58
CA PRO A 96 -5.84 0.15 22.14
C PRO A 96 -6.32 -0.95 21.21
N LEU A 97 -5.45 -1.37 20.28
CA LEU A 97 -5.77 -2.51 19.42
C LEU A 97 -5.70 -3.83 20.22
N HIS A 98 -4.64 -4.01 20.99
CA HIS A 98 -4.41 -5.23 21.76
C HIS A 98 -3.80 -4.95 23.14
N VAL A 99 -2.77 -4.13 23.23
CA VAL A 99 -2.01 -3.90 24.46
C VAL A 99 -2.60 -2.73 25.25
N LYS A 100 -3.13 -3.03 26.45
CA LYS A 100 -3.69 -2.00 27.34
C LYS A 100 -2.60 -1.02 27.79
N PRO A 101 -2.90 0.28 27.85
CA PRO A 101 -1.97 1.29 28.36
C PRO A 101 -1.47 0.99 29.77
N ALA A 102 -0.16 0.88 29.93
CA ALA A 102 0.50 0.65 31.20
C ALA A 102 1.92 1.24 31.27
N ALA A 103 2.24 2.13 30.33
CA ALA A 103 3.55 2.76 30.25
C ALA A 103 3.78 3.75 31.40
N PRO A 104 5.04 3.98 31.84
CA PRO A 104 5.38 5.10 32.70
C PRO A 104 5.05 6.42 31.99
N HIS A 105 4.39 7.37 32.67
CA HIS A 105 4.00 8.66 32.11
C HIS A 105 5.14 9.52 31.57
N HIS A 106 6.37 9.26 32.00
CA HIS A 106 7.56 9.98 31.51
C HIS A 106 8.26 9.27 30.33
N ALA A 107 7.74 8.13 29.86
CA ALA A 107 8.36 7.41 28.76
C ALA A 107 8.26 8.18 27.44
N SER A 108 9.31 8.10 26.60
CA SER A 108 9.33 8.69 25.28
C SER A 108 8.43 7.90 24.33
N GLN A 109 7.39 8.54 23.81
CA GLN A 109 6.54 7.94 22.77
C GLN A 109 7.33 7.66 21.49
N ARG A 110 8.27 8.56 21.15
CA ARG A 110 9.10 8.43 19.94
C ARG A 110 10.03 7.22 20.06
N ALA A 111 10.70 7.07 21.21
CA ALA A 111 11.55 5.90 21.45
C ALA A 111 10.76 4.59 21.50
N ALA A 112 9.54 4.62 22.04
CA ALA A 112 8.65 3.47 22.07
C ALA A 112 8.23 3.03 20.66
N ALA A 113 7.88 3.97 19.78
CA ALA A 113 7.56 3.69 18.38
C ALA A 113 8.73 3.07 17.62
N ILE A 114 9.93 3.66 17.76
CA ILE A 114 11.18 3.18 17.15
C ILE A 114 11.45 1.74 17.58
N GLN A 115 11.44 1.48 18.90
CA GLN A 115 11.72 0.15 19.44
C GLN A 115 10.68 -0.88 19.00
N ALA A 116 9.40 -0.53 19.04
CA ALA A 116 8.34 -1.44 18.64
C ALA A 116 8.46 -1.86 17.16
N ALA A 117 8.74 -0.92 16.26
CA ALA A 117 8.96 -1.22 14.86
C ALA A 117 10.22 -2.10 14.65
N TYR A 118 11.32 -1.76 15.33
CA TYR A 118 12.57 -2.51 15.26
C TYR A 118 12.40 -3.98 15.65
N VAL A 119 11.77 -4.25 16.79
CA VAL A 119 11.60 -5.62 17.31
C VAL A 119 10.84 -6.48 16.31
N ILE A 120 9.68 -6.01 15.85
CA ILE A 120 8.88 -6.76 14.87
C ILE A 120 9.66 -7.00 13.57
N LEU A 121 10.42 -6.02 13.09
CA LEU A 121 11.20 -6.19 11.86
C LEU A 121 12.35 -7.17 12.03
N VAL A 122 13.03 -7.20 13.18
CA VAL A 122 14.09 -8.18 13.46
C VAL A 122 13.53 -9.59 13.58
N ASP A 123 12.39 -9.77 14.26
CA ASP A 123 11.72 -11.06 14.36
C ASP A 123 11.30 -11.62 12.99
N LEU A 124 10.82 -10.75 12.10
CA LEU A 124 10.42 -11.12 10.74
C LEU A 124 11.60 -11.30 9.78
N TYR A 125 12.67 -10.53 9.96
CA TYR A 125 13.82 -10.45 9.04
C TYR A 125 15.16 -10.58 9.76
N PRO A 126 15.44 -11.70 10.43
CA PRO A 126 16.66 -11.87 11.23
C PRO A 126 17.95 -11.72 10.39
N ALA A 127 17.91 -12.00 9.10
CA ALA A 127 19.05 -11.78 8.20
C ALA A 127 19.39 -10.28 7.99
N GLN A 128 18.47 -9.36 8.30
CA GLN A 128 18.67 -7.92 8.18
C GLN A 128 18.95 -7.25 9.54
N THR A 129 19.15 -8.01 10.63
CA THR A 129 19.34 -7.48 12.00
C THR A 129 20.42 -6.42 12.07
N ALA A 130 21.56 -6.60 11.41
CA ALA A 130 22.66 -5.62 11.46
C ALA A 130 22.25 -4.26 10.90
N THR A 131 21.57 -4.24 9.75
CA THR A 131 21.05 -3.02 9.12
C THR A 131 19.97 -2.36 9.98
N LEU A 132 19.02 -3.15 10.48
CA LEU A 132 17.95 -2.66 11.36
C LEU A 132 18.51 -2.08 12.67
N THR A 133 19.54 -2.71 13.26
CA THR A 133 20.21 -2.20 14.46
C THR A 133 20.93 -0.87 14.20
N ALA A 134 21.53 -0.71 13.01
CA ALA A 134 22.12 0.58 12.63
C ALA A 134 21.07 1.69 12.53
N HIS A 135 19.89 1.41 11.95
CA HIS A 135 18.76 2.34 11.94
C HIS A 135 18.25 2.64 13.34
N LEU A 136 18.07 1.64 14.20
CA LEU A 136 17.67 1.82 15.60
C LEU A 136 18.59 2.80 16.32
N ASN A 137 19.92 2.56 16.25
CA ASN A 137 20.91 3.40 16.92
C ASN A 137 20.87 4.84 16.40
N THR A 138 20.71 5.03 15.09
CA THR A 138 20.62 6.36 14.48
C THR A 138 19.37 7.10 14.95
N SER A 139 18.20 6.45 14.88
CA SER A 139 16.92 7.04 15.28
C SER A 139 16.90 7.40 16.78
N LEU A 140 17.39 6.52 17.66
CA LEU A 140 17.45 6.79 19.10
C LEU A 140 18.46 7.89 19.43
N ALA A 141 19.62 7.94 18.76
CA ALA A 141 20.61 9.00 18.94
C ALA A 141 20.07 10.38 18.57
N ALA A 142 19.22 10.47 17.55
CA ALA A 142 18.58 11.72 17.16
C ALA A 142 17.67 12.28 18.27
N LEU A 143 17.05 11.44 19.09
CA LEU A 143 16.21 11.86 20.21
C LEU A 143 17.01 12.46 21.37
N ALA A 144 18.27 12.06 21.54
CA ALA A 144 19.10 12.49 22.67
C ALA A 144 19.32 14.02 22.72
N SER A 145 19.12 14.72 21.61
CA SER A 145 19.20 16.18 21.53
C SER A 145 17.96 16.90 22.08
N THR A 146 16.84 16.23 22.18
CA THR A 146 15.54 16.82 22.54
C THR A 146 14.86 16.16 23.74
N GLU A 147 15.26 14.95 24.09
CA GLU A 147 14.63 14.14 25.14
C GLU A 147 15.66 13.66 26.19
N LYS A 148 15.20 13.46 27.43
CA LYS A 148 16.06 12.98 28.52
C LYS A 148 16.37 11.49 28.33
N ALA A 149 17.60 11.09 28.63
CA ALA A 149 18.05 9.69 28.52
C ALA A 149 17.13 8.71 29.28
N GLN A 150 16.64 9.09 30.46
CA GLN A 150 15.70 8.27 31.24
C GLN A 150 14.37 8.09 30.53
N SER A 151 13.85 9.14 29.87
CA SER A 151 12.62 9.09 29.09
C SER A 151 12.76 8.15 27.88
N ILE A 152 13.88 8.27 27.16
CA ILE A 152 14.21 7.40 26.03
C ILE A 152 14.31 5.95 26.49
N ALA A 153 15.04 5.66 27.57
CA ALA A 153 15.18 4.30 28.09
C ALA A 153 13.85 3.69 28.53
N ALA A 154 12.96 4.48 29.16
CA ALA A 154 11.62 4.04 29.52
C ALA A 154 10.74 3.78 28.28
N GLY A 155 10.86 4.62 27.22
CA GLY A 155 10.19 4.41 25.95
C GLY A 155 10.64 3.13 25.25
N VAL A 156 11.96 2.89 25.19
CA VAL A 156 12.52 1.66 24.60
C VAL A 156 12.00 0.42 25.35
N ALA A 157 12.02 0.43 26.69
CA ALA A 157 11.52 -0.71 27.47
C ALA A 157 10.03 -0.96 27.22
N TRP A 158 9.22 0.10 27.12
CA TRP A 158 7.80 -0.01 26.81
C TRP A 158 7.56 -0.48 25.37
N GLY A 159 8.26 0.06 24.39
CA GLY A 159 8.14 -0.36 22.99
C GLY A 159 8.49 -1.84 22.80
N GLN A 160 9.52 -2.35 23.50
CA GLN A 160 9.83 -3.78 23.54
C GLN A 160 8.66 -4.59 24.09
N THR A 161 8.12 -4.19 25.25
CA THR A 161 6.99 -4.89 25.89
C THR A 161 5.78 -5.00 24.97
N VAL A 162 5.45 -3.92 24.26
CA VAL A 162 4.32 -3.89 23.33
C VAL A 162 4.57 -4.77 22.12
N ALA A 163 5.76 -4.68 21.52
CA ALA A 163 6.11 -5.50 20.37
C ALA A 163 6.06 -6.99 20.70
N ASP A 164 6.63 -7.40 21.83
CA ASP A 164 6.59 -8.79 22.29
C ASP A 164 5.15 -9.29 22.49
N ALA A 165 4.27 -8.47 23.03
CA ALA A 165 2.86 -8.81 23.24
C ALA A 165 2.09 -8.94 21.91
N ILE A 166 2.27 -8.01 20.96
CA ILE A 166 1.66 -8.09 19.62
C ILE A 166 2.20 -9.30 18.86
N TRP A 167 3.50 -9.55 18.92
CA TRP A 167 4.13 -10.72 18.32
C TRP A 167 3.54 -12.02 18.87
N ALA A 168 3.51 -12.18 20.20
CA ALA A 168 2.95 -13.34 20.86
C ALA A 168 1.46 -13.56 20.49
N TRP A 169 0.67 -12.50 20.45
CA TRP A 169 -0.72 -12.57 20.01
C TRP A 169 -0.85 -13.11 18.59
N ARG A 170 0.00 -12.63 17.66
CA ARG A 170 -0.10 -13.00 16.23
C ARG A 170 0.69 -14.26 15.86
N LEU A 171 1.44 -14.88 16.76
CA LEU A 171 2.07 -16.17 16.51
C LEU A 171 1.05 -17.30 16.28
N THR A 172 -0.15 -17.17 16.84
CA THR A 172 -1.24 -18.15 16.76
C THR A 172 -2.34 -17.75 15.79
N ASP A 173 -2.09 -16.82 14.90
CA ASP A 173 -3.09 -16.31 13.94
C ASP A 173 -3.41 -17.27 12.77
N GLY A 174 -2.68 -18.36 12.66
CA GLY A 174 -2.87 -19.36 11.61
C GLY A 174 -1.92 -19.21 10.42
N ILE A 175 -0.92 -18.29 10.48
CA ILE A 175 0.10 -18.19 9.45
C ILE A 175 1.00 -19.44 9.38
N ALA A 176 1.22 -20.08 10.52
CA ALA A 176 2.07 -21.25 10.67
C ALA A 176 1.35 -22.35 11.49
N PRO A 177 1.65 -23.64 11.23
CA PRO A 177 2.46 -24.13 10.12
C PRO A 177 1.77 -23.94 8.75
N PRO A 178 2.53 -23.83 7.65
CA PRO A 178 1.93 -23.74 6.33
C PRO A 178 1.15 -25.04 6.03
N PRO A 179 -0.05 -24.94 5.43
CA PRO A 179 -0.82 -26.10 5.04
C PRO A 179 -0.15 -26.86 3.89
N PRO A 180 -0.59 -28.11 3.60
CA PRO A 180 -0.14 -28.83 2.42
C PRO A 180 -0.33 -28.00 1.15
N PRO A 181 0.50 -28.23 0.10
CA PRO A 181 0.39 -27.52 -1.17
C PRO A 181 -1.02 -27.64 -1.76
N PHE A 182 -1.64 -26.51 -2.07
CA PHE A 182 -2.93 -26.47 -2.73
C PHE A 182 -2.73 -26.59 -4.25
N LEU A 183 -3.15 -27.69 -4.83
CA LEU A 183 -2.98 -27.99 -6.26
C LEU A 183 -4.25 -27.68 -7.08
N GLY A 184 -5.28 -27.12 -6.44
CA GLY A 184 -6.55 -26.81 -7.10
C GLY A 184 -7.28 -28.06 -7.58
N VAL A 185 -8.20 -27.86 -8.52
CA VAL A 185 -8.89 -28.95 -9.20
C VAL A 185 -8.10 -29.31 -10.45
N GLN A 186 -7.38 -30.43 -10.40
CA GLN A 186 -6.66 -30.93 -11.56
C GLN A 186 -7.65 -31.49 -12.59
N SER A 187 -7.48 -31.12 -13.86
CA SER A 187 -8.20 -31.71 -14.95
C SER A 187 -7.83 -33.20 -15.05
N ILE A 188 -8.80 -34.08 -14.85
CA ILE A 188 -8.69 -35.42 -15.39
C ILE A 188 -8.93 -35.23 -16.89
N VAL A 189 -7.89 -35.47 -17.69
CA VAL A 189 -7.96 -35.36 -19.16
C VAL A 189 -9.26 -35.98 -19.68
N GLY A 190 -10.11 -35.17 -20.32
CA GLY A 190 -11.37 -35.61 -20.90
C GLY A 190 -12.61 -35.47 -20.02
N THR A 191 -12.54 -34.89 -18.82
CA THR A 191 -13.73 -34.58 -18.01
C THR A 191 -13.97 -33.08 -17.88
N GLN A 192 -15.22 -32.64 -18.04
CA GLN A 192 -15.61 -31.22 -17.85
C GLN A 192 -15.54 -30.75 -16.39
N ALA A 193 -15.16 -31.61 -15.46
CA ALA A 193 -15.19 -31.34 -14.03
C ALA A 193 -14.20 -30.20 -13.55
N ALA A 194 -13.29 -29.75 -14.42
CA ALA A 194 -12.34 -28.71 -14.14
C ALA A 194 -12.69 -27.34 -14.77
N ILE A 195 -13.76 -27.27 -15.57
CA ILE A 195 -14.21 -26.01 -16.18
C ILE A 195 -14.63 -25.04 -15.08
N GLY A 196 -14.10 -23.82 -15.12
CA GLY A 196 -14.35 -22.81 -14.10
C GLY A 196 -13.49 -22.91 -12.84
N ALA A 197 -12.80 -24.05 -12.61
CA ALA A 197 -12.01 -24.27 -11.41
C ALA A 197 -10.53 -23.92 -11.62
N TRP A 198 -9.93 -23.29 -10.62
CA TRP A 198 -8.50 -22.96 -10.61
C TRP A 198 -7.66 -24.24 -10.49
N ARG A 199 -6.58 -24.25 -11.23
CA ARG A 199 -5.45 -25.18 -11.13
C ARG A 199 -4.15 -24.43 -11.28
N PRO A 200 -2.98 -25.02 -10.92
CA PRO A 200 -1.70 -24.41 -11.16
C PRO A 200 -1.58 -23.94 -12.62
N THR A 201 -1.42 -22.63 -12.79
CA THR A 201 -1.26 -22.02 -14.11
C THR A 201 0.19 -22.13 -14.56
N PRO A 202 0.47 -22.38 -15.85
CA PRO A 202 1.83 -22.28 -16.35
C PRO A 202 2.33 -20.87 -16.08
N GLN A 203 3.52 -20.75 -15.54
CA GLN A 203 4.21 -19.47 -15.41
C GLN A 203 5.10 -19.27 -16.63
N GLY A 204 4.85 -18.18 -17.38
CA GLY A 204 5.66 -17.80 -18.54
C GLY A 204 5.23 -18.42 -19.87
N LEU A 205 6.21 -18.55 -20.79
CA LEU A 205 6.01 -18.96 -22.18
C LEU A 205 5.41 -20.36 -22.34
N PRO A 206 4.74 -20.63 -23.51
CA PRO A 206 4.07 -21.89 -23.78
C PRO A 206 5.05 -23.06 -23.80
N ASN A 207 5.51 -23.66 -22.85
CA ASN A 207 6.36 -24.84 -22.66
C ASN A 207 7.05 -24.86 -21.31
N GLN A 208 6.67 -23.96 -20.38
CA GLN A 208 7.22 -23.97 -19.04
C GLN A 208 6.52 -24.99 -18.15
N LEU A 209 7.27 -25.43 -17.14
CA LEU A 209 6.90 -26.44 -16.15
C LEU A 209 5.52 -26.23 -15.54
N PRO A 210 4.89 -27.31 -15.04
CA PRO A 210 3.60 -27.20 -14.32
C PRO A 210 3.67 -26.10 -13.29
N GLY A 211 2.63 -25.29 -13.23
CA GLY A 211 2.53 -24.16 -12.32
C GLY A 211 2.71 -24.56 -10.86
N VAL A 212 3.15 -23.61 -10.05
CA VAL A 212 3.36 -23.81 -8.61
C VAL A 212 2.03 -23.91 -7.86
N SER A 213 2.06 -24.55 -6.68
CA SER A 213 0.92 -24.65 -5.78
C SER A 213 0.33 -23.29 -5.41
N GLY A 214 -0.96 -23.28 -5.07
CA GLY A 214 -1.67 -22.07 -4.68
C GLY A 214 -1.03 -21.36 -3.49
N ALA A 215 -0.78 -20.05 -3.65
CA ALA A 215 -0.11 -19.23 -2.65
C ALA A 215 -1.02 -18.89 -1.48
N GLY A 216 -0.53 -19.10 -0.27
CA GLY A 216 -1.10 -18.62 0.98
C GLY A 216 -2.50 -19.16 1.34
N PRO A 217 -2.83 -20.45 1.12
CA PRO A 217 -4.17 -20.96 1.43
C PRO A 217 -4.56 -20.77 2.90
N GLN A 218 -3.59 -20.69 3.81
CA GLN A 218 -3.81 -20.42 5.23
C GLN A 218 -4.47 -19.06 5.49
N PHE A 219 -4.26 -18.05 4.64
CA PHE A 219 -4.90 -16.75 4.80
C PHE A 219 -6.44 -16.84 4.74
N ALA A 220 -6.99 -17.84 4.08
CA ALA A 220 -8.44 -18.06 4.03
C ALA A 220 -9.07 -18.42 5.38
N THR A 221 -8.25 -18.87 6.33
CA THR A 221 -8.68 -19.33 7.67
C THR A 221 -7.94 -18.65 8.81
N MET A 222 -7.01 -17.72 8.50
CA MET A 222 -6.31 -16.94 9.51
C MET A 222 -7.28 -16.18 10.40
N THR A 223 -6.92 -16.05 11.67
CA THR A 223 -7.63 -15.16 12.60
C THR A 223 -7.46 -13.71 12.16
N PRO A 224 -8.53 -12.98 11.83
CA PRO A 224 -8.43 -11.56 11.49
C PRO A 224 -7.94 -10.71 12.68
N TRP A 225 -7.64 -9.45 12.40
CA TRP A 225 -7.26 -8.46 13.39
C TRP A 225 -8.49 -7.87 14.12
N VAL A 226 -9.52 -7.52 13.35
CA VAL A 226 -10.73 -6.84 13.83
C VAL A 226 -11.99 -7.55 13.36
N LEU A 227 -12.01 -8.09 12.15
CA LEU A 227 -13.15 -8.88 11.68
C LEU A 227 -13.39 -10.07 12.64
N THR A 228 -14.64 -10.46 12.80
CA THR A 228 -15.00 -11.62 13.65
C THR A 228 -14.66 -12.96 13.02
N ARG A 229 -14.58 -13.00 11.68
CA ARG A 229 -14.20 -14.18 10.88
C ARG A 229 -13.82 -13.79 9.45
N PRO A 230 -13.02 -14.59 8.73
CA PRO A 230 -12.62 -14.31 7.34
C PRO A 230 -13.81 -14.11 6.38
N SER A 231 -14.89 -14.85 6.59
CA SER A 231 -16.08 -14.85 5.73
C SER A 231 -17.10 -13.75 6.03
N GLN A 232 -16.81 -12.80 6.92
CA GLN A 232 -17.78 -11.80 7.38
C GLN A 232 -18.39 -10.98 6.23
N PHE A 233 -17.58 -10.59 5.26
CA PHE A 233 -17.98 -9.82 4.08
C PHE A 233 -17.86 -10.63 2.79
N ARG A 234 -18.03 -11.96 2.86
CA ARG A 234 -17.90 -12.82 1.68
C ARG A 234 -18.81 -12.35 0.56
N LEU A 235 -18.19 -12.07 -0.58
CA LEU A 235 -18.89 -11.65 -1.79
C LEU A 235 -19.78 -12.78 -2.37
N PRO A 236 -20.79 -12.43 -3.19
CA PRO A 236 -21.50 -13.41 -4.01
C PRO A 236 -20.52 -14.22 -4.88
N PRO A 237 -20.92 -15.39 -5.39
CA PRO A 237 -20.12 -16.17 -6.33
C PRO A 237 -19.64 -15.35 -7.53
N PRO A 238 -18.53 -15.75 -8.21
CA PRO A 238 -18.15 -15.17 -9.48
C PRO A 238 -19.28 -15.29 -10.50
N LEU A 239 -19.16 -14.58 -11.63
CA LEU A 239 -20.16 -14.66 -12.71
C LEU A 239 -20.35 -16.11 -13.17
N ALA A 240 -21.60 -16.46 -13.47
CA ALA A 240 -21.90 -17.75 -14.05
C ALA A 240 -21.26 -17.85 -15.44
N LEU A 241 -20.59 -18.96 -15.73
CA LEU A 241 -19.81 -19.13 -16.95
C LEU A 241 -20.64 -19.03 -18.24
N ASN A 242 -21.93 -19.29 -18.15
CA ASN A 242 -22.89 -19.18 -19.27
C ASN A 242 -23.63 -17.83 -19.29
N SER A 243 -23.21 -16.86 -18.50
CA SER A 243 -23.84 -15.54 -18.48
C SER A 243 -23.28 -14.61 -19.59
N PRO A 244 -24.10 -13.70 -20.13
CA PRO A 244 -23.63 -12.70 -21.09
C PRO A 244 -22.53 -11.78 -20.52
N GLU A 245 -22.59 -11.49 -19.22
CA GLU A 245 -21.61 -10.68 -18.53
C GLU A 245 -20.24 -11.37 -18.50
N TYR A 246 -20.20 -12.67 -18.19
CA TYR A 246 -18.96 -13.46 -18.24
C TYR A 246 -18.37 -13.47 -19.65
N ALA A 247 -19.20 -13.70 -20.67
CA ALA A 247 -18.76 -13.69 -22.07
C ALA A 247 -18.16 -12.33 -22.48
N THR A 248 -18.77 -11.24 -22.03
CA THR A 248 -18.28 -9.88 -22.27
C THR A 248 -16.90 -9.64 -21.63
N GLU A 249 -16.73 -10.07 -20.37
CA GLU A 249 -15.45 -9.90 -19.65
C GLU A 249 -14.35 -10.81 -20.20
N LEU A 250 -14.71 -12.02 -20.66
CA LEU A 250 -13.78 -12.92 -21.32
C LEU A 250 -13.30 -12.34 -22.66
N ASP A 251 -14.21 -11.75 -23.46
CA ASP A 251 -13.87 -11.07 -24.72
C ASP A 251 -12.97 -9.83 -24.46
N GLU A 252 -13.26 -9.05 -23.41
CA GLU A 252 -12.40 -7.94 -22.99
C GLU A 252 -10.98 -8.44 -22.69
N LEU A 253 -10.84 -9.49 -21.89
CA LEU A 253 -9.56 -10.09 -21.55
C LEU A 253 -8.84 -10.66 -22.77
N PHE A 254 -9.57 -11.34 -23.64
CA PHE A 254 -9.02 -11.90 -24.88
C PHE A 254 -8.36 -10.82 -25.73
N LYS A 255 -9.02 -9.66 -25.87
CA LYS A 255 -8.56 -8.55 -26.71
C LYS A 255 -7.56 -7.63 -26.01
N MET A 256 -7.76 -7.35 -24.73
CA MET A 256 -6.97 -6.34 -23.98
C MET A 256 -5.91 -6.95 -23.09
N GLY A 257 -6.08 -8.18 -22.62
CA GLY A 257 -5.17 -8.88 -21.72
C GLY A 257 -4.00 -9.58 -22.40
N VAL A 258 -4.07 -9.80 -23.71
CA VAL A 258 -3.11 -10.60 -24.47
C VAL A 258 -1.76 -9.89 -24.63
N TYR A 259 -0.67 -10.67 -24.66
CA TYR A 259 0.69 -10.14 -24.87
C TYR A 259 0.88 -9.53 -26.27
N SER A 260 0.53 -10.27 -27.31
CA SER A 260 0.73 -9.90 -28.72
C SER A 260 -0.59 -9.67 -29.43
N GLY A 261 -0.64 -8.64 -30.29
CA GLY A 261 -1.85 -8.33 -31.05
C GLY A 261 -2.96 -7.64 -30.23
N SER A 262 -2.63 -7.15 -29.05
CA SER A 262 -3.59 -6.45 -28.19
C SER A 262 -4.06 -5.12 -28.76
N GLY A 263 -5.31 -4.76 -28.45
CA GLY A 263 -5.85 -3.41 -28.68
C GLY A 263 -5.41 -2.37 -27.63
N ARG A 264 -4.58 -2.72 -26.65
CA ARG A 264 -4.09 -1.78 -25.62
C ARG A 264 -3.23 -0.67 -26.24
N THR A 265 -3.36 0.55 -25.68
CA THR A 265 -2.36 1.60 -25.86
C THR A 265 -1.08 1.31 -25.09
N GLN A 266 -0.01 2.07 -25.38
CA GLN A 266 1.23 1.96 -24.60
C GLN A 266 1.00 2.32 -23.12
N ASP A 267 0.21 3.35 -22.81
CA ASP A 267 -0.11 3.73 -21.44
C ASP A 267 -0.87 2.60 -20.70
N GLN A 268 -1.80 1.93 -21.37
CA GLN A 268 -2.52 0.78 -20.79
C GLN A 268 -1.60 -0.41 -20.53
N SER A 269 -0.57 -0.58 -21.34
CA SER A 269 0.47 -1.60 -21.11
C SER A 269 1.40 -1.20 -19.96
N ASP A 270 1.79 0.08 -19.90
CA ASP A 270 2.64 0.64 -18.84
C ASP A 270 1.93 0.58 -17.49
N LEU A 271 0.64 0.95 -17.40
CA LEU A 271 -0.10 0.91 -16.13
C LEU A 271 -0.27 -0.51 -15.59
N ALA A 272 -0.40 -1.51 -16.47
CA ALA A 272 -0.48 -2.90 -16.03
C ALA A 272 0.82 -3.35 -15.34
N LEU A 273 1.98 -2.93 -15.87
CA LEU A 273 3.28 -3.15 -15.25
C LEU A 273 3.46 -2.32 -13.99
N PHE A 274 3.08 -1.05 -14.04
CA PHE A 274 3.22 -0.12 -12.93
C PHE A 274 2.58 -0.66 -11.64
N TRP A 275 1.37 -1.21 -11.74
CA TRP A 275 0.62 -1.76 -10.60
C TRP A 275 0.84 -3.27 -10.38
N ALA A 276 1.89 -3.86 -10.97
CA ALA A 276 2.23 -5.26 -10.74
C ALA A 276 2.96 -5.50 -9.41
N GLY A 277 3.48 -4.46 -8.78
CA GLY A 277 4.29 -4.53 -7.58
C GLY A 277 3.50 -4.78 -6.28
N ASN A 278 4.14 -4.48 -5.15
CA ASN A 278 3.62 -4.77 -3.83
C ASN A 278 2.58 -3.73 -3.38
N THR A 279 1.32 -4.09 -3.44
CA THR A 279 0.19 -3.20 -3.14
C THR A 279 0.28 -2.56 -1.75
N ALA A 280 0.66 -3.31 -0.72
CA ALA A 280 0.78 -2.78 0.63
C ALA A 280 1.84 -1.66 0.72
N LEU A 281 2.95 -1.83 0.01
CA LEU A 281 4.03 -0.83 0.01
C LEU A 281 3.66 0.42 -0.78
N TYR A 282 2.94 0.30 -1.90
CA TYR A 282 2.43 1.47 -2.62
C TYR A 282 1.58 2.35 -1.70
N TRP A 283 0.61 1.77 -1.00
CA TRP A 283 -0.29 2.53 -0.13
C TRP A 283 0.41 3.11 1.09
N ASN A 284 1.43 2.44 1.64
CA ASN A 284 2.26 3.02 2.70
C ASN A 284 3.09 4.22 2.20
N ARG A 285 3.61 4.21 0.96
CA ARG A 285 4.29 5.38 0.36
C ARG A 285 3.33 6.54 0.12
N ILE A 286 2.13 6.28 -0.43
CA ILE A 286 1.08 7.30 -0.63
C ILE A 286 0.68 7.92 0.71
N ALA A 287 0.44 7.11 1.74
CA ALA A 287 0.10 7.58 3.07
C ALA A 287 1.22 8.45 3.68
N SER A 288 2.49 8.04 3.54
CA SER A 288 3.64 8.81 4.02
C SER A 288 3.76 10.17 3.34
N GLN A 289 3.57 10.21 2.01
CA GLN A 289 3.57 11.46 1.25
C GLN A 289 2.47 12.41 1.75
N LEU A 290 1.23 11.94 1.78
CA LEU A 290 0.08 12.74 2.19
C LEU A 290 0.18 13.20 3.65
N SER A 291 0.66 12.34 4.56
CA SER A 291 0.92 12.68 5.96
C SER A 291 1.92 13.83 6.09
N ALA A 292 3.03 13.75 5.36
CA ALA A 292 4.06 14.79 5.37
C ALA A 292 3.54 16.10 4.77
N GLU A 293 2.83 16.06 3.64
CA GLU A 293 2.26 17.23 2.96
C GLU A 293 1.18 17.93 3.79
N ARG A 294 0.39 17.17 4.56
CA ARG A 294 -0.69 17.70 5.41
C ARG A 294 -0.24 18.01 6.82
N GLY A 295 1.01 17.69 7.18
CA GLY A 295 1.59 17.98 8.48
C GLY A 295 0.91 17.23 9.63
N LEU A 296 0.54 15.96 9.42
CA LEU A 296 -0.01 15.14 10.50
C LEU A 296 0.99 15.06 11.65
N SER A 297 0.47 15.12 12.86
CA SER A 297 1.28 14.92 14.05
C SER A 297 1.73 13.45 14.16
N PHE A 298 2.79 13.23 14.92
CA PHE A 298 3.34 11.92 15.21
C PHE A 298 2.28 10.90 15.70
N THR A 299 1.38 11.32 16.60
CA THR A 299 0.32 10.45 17.12
C THR A 299 -0.78 10.17 16.10
N GLU A 300 -1.10 11.13 15.24
CA GLU A 300 -2.02 10.94 14.12
C GLU A 300 -1.43 9.98 13.08
N ASN A 301 -0.14 10.08 12.81
CA ASN A 301 0.56 9.13 11.95
C ASN A 301 0.51 7.71 12.51
N ALA A 302 0.83 7.51 13.79
CA ALA A 302 0.75 6.20 14.42
C ALA A 302 -0.66 5.59 14.29
N HIS A 303 -1.70 6.38 14.50
CA HIS A 303 -3.09 5.96 14.36
C HIS A 303 -3.47 5.63 12.91
N LEU A 304 -3.17 6.54 11.97
CA LEU A 304 -3.50 6.39 10.55
C LEU A 304 -2.88 5.11 9.95
N PHE A 305 -1.57 4.91 10.18
CA PHE A 305 -0.88 3.73 9.64
C PHE A 305 -1.38 2.42 10.26
N ALA A 306 -1.71 2.42 11.56
CA ALA A 306 -2.32 1.25 12.18
C ALA A 306 -3.70 0.94 11.57
N LEU A 307 -4.55 1.95 11.44
CA LEU A 307 -5.89 1.78 10.88
C LEU A 307 -5.83 1.29 9.43
N MET A 308 -5.00 1.90 8.59
CA MET A 308 -4.85 1.53 7.18
C MET A 308 -4.27 0.11 7.04
N ASN A 309 -3.18 -0.18 7.74
CA ASN A 309 -2.47 -1.45 7.57
C ASN A 309 -3.23 -2.64 8.15
N VAL A 310 -3.95 -2.46 9.27
CA VAL A 310 -4.86 -3.47 9.82
C VAL A 310 -6.04 -3.70 8.88
N SER A 311 -6.61 -2.64 8.30
CA SER A 311 -7.67 -2.76 7.28
C SER A 311 -7.21 -3.53 6.05
N MET A 312 -6.00 -3.26 5.56
CA MET A 312 -5.41 -4.01 4.43
C MET A 312 -5.20 -5.49 4.76
N ALA A 313 -4.74 -5.80 5.98
CA ALA A 313 -4.50 -7.18 6.41
C ALA A 313 -5.82 -7.96 6.53
N ASP A 314 -6.85 -7.39 7.14
CA ASP A 314 -8.17 -8.01 7.24
C ASP A 314 -8.84 -8.14 5.87
N ALA A 315 -8.66 -7.16 4.98
CA ALA A 315 -9.14 -7.23 3.61
C ALA A 315 -8.45 -8.36 2.82
N ALA A 316 -7.15 -8.58 3.03
CA ALA A 316 -6.43 -9.70 2.43
C ALA A 316 -6.95 -11.04 2.93
N ILE A 317 -7.23 -11.19 4.22
CA ILE A 317 -7.82 -12.38 4.82
C ILE A 317 -9.20 -12.64 4.22
N ALA A 318 -10.07 -11.65 4.17
CA ALA A 318 -11.41 -11.77 3.59
C ALA A 318 -11.38 -12.08 2.08
N CYS A 319 -10.41 -11.50 1.35
CA CYS A 319 -10.18 -11.81 -0.05
C CYS A 319 -9.78 -13.28 -0.25
N TRP A 320 -8.87 -13.79 0.58
CA TRP A 320 -8.40 -15.18 0.49
C TRP A 320 -9.47 -16.18 0.90
N ASP A 321 -10.34 -15.85 1.86
CA ASP A 321 -11.56 -16.64 2.11
C ASP A 321 -12.37 -16.83 0.82
N GLY A 322 -12.65 -15.75 0.09
CA GLY A 322 -13.35 -15.81 -1.18
C GLY A 322 -12.62 -16.64 -2.24
N LYS A 323 -11.30 -16.45 -2.37
CA LYS A 323 -10.47 -17.16 -3.34
C LYS A 323 -10.53 -18.66 -3.15
N TYR A 324 -10.27 -19.14 -1.95
CA TYR A 324 -10.23 -20.57 -1.65
C TYR A 324 -11.61 -21.18 -1.42
N ARG A 325 -12.65 -20.37 -1.23
CA ARG A 325 -14.05 -20.80 -1.25
C ARG A 325 -14.56 -21.08 -2.65
N TYR A 326 -14.26 -20.18 -3.61
CA TYR A 326 -14.81 -20.28 -4.96
C TYR A 326 -13.88 -21.00 -5.93
N VAL A 327 -12.60 -21.02 -5.66
CA VAL A 327 -11.55 -21.70 -6.44
C VAL A 327 -11.67 -21.40 -7.94
N PHE A 328 -11.96 -20.14 -8.29
CA PHE A 328 -12.27 -19.72 -9.65
C PHE A 328 -11.01 -19.66 -10.54
N TRP A 329 -11.13 -20.12 -11.78
CA TRP A 329 -10.01 -20.20 -12.73
C TRP A 329 -9.48 -18.83 -13.17
N ARG A 330 -8.21 -18.80 -13.62
CA ARG A 330 -7.57 -17.62 -14.18
C ARG A 330 -7.93 -17.43 -15.65
N PRO A 331 -7.85 -16.17 -16.18
CA PRO A 331 -8.08 -15.90 -17.60
C PRO A 331 -7.25 -16.77 -18.54
N ILE A 332 -5.96 -16.99 -18.22
CA ILE A 332 -5.09 -17.87 -19.00
C ILE A 332 -5.68 -19.28 -19.15
N THR A 333 -6.23 -19.80 -18.07
CA THR A 333 -6.89 -21.12 -18.10
C THR A 333 -8.18 -21.07 -18.89
N ALA A 334 -9.02 -20.05 -18.62
CA ALA A 334 -10.33 -19.90 -19.27
C ALA A 334 -10.22 -19.73 -20.78
N ILE A 335 -9.22 -19.00 -21.27
CA ILE A 335 -9.02 -18.72 -22.69
C ILE A 335 -8.32 -19.89 -23.39
N ARG A 336 -7.30 -20.48 -22.77
CA ARG A 336 -6.55 -21.60 -23.40
C ARG A 336 -7.35 -22.86 -23.51
N ASP A 337 -8.16 -23.17 -22.49
CA ASP A 337 -8.95 -24.42 -22.48
C ASP A 337 -10.32 -24.26 -23.09
N GLY A 338 -10.92 -23.05 -22.99
CA GLY A 338 -12.27 -22.76 -23.46
C GLY A 338 -13.35 -23.62 -22.81
N PHE A 339 -14.59 -23.47 -23.26
CA PHE A 339 -15.70 -24.41 -22.97
C PHE A 339 -15.71 -25.58 -23.94
N THR A 340 -15.29 -25.31 -25.17
CA THR A 340 -15.15 -26.28 -26.24
C THR A 340 -13.83 -26.02 -26.98
N PRO A 341 -13.29 -26.98 -27.72
CA PRO A 341 -12.10 -26.75 -28.54
C PRO A 341 -12.26 -25.59 -29.55
N ALA A 342 -13.47 -25.27 -29.96
CA ALA A 342 -13.75 -24.15 -30.87
C ALA A 342 -13.61 -22.76 -30.18
N ASP A 343 -13.77 -22.71 -28.86
CA ASP A 343 -13.70 -21.48 -28.08
C ASP A 343 -12.32 -21.30 -27.40
N SER A 344 -11.35 -22.18 -27.67
CA SER A 344 -10.05 -22.17 -27.03
C SER A 344 -8.98 -21.52 -27.92
N ASP A 345 -8.07 -20.78 -27.28
CA ASP A 345 -6.81 -20.34 -27.88
C ASP A 345 -5.63 -20.80 -27.01
N PRO A 346 -5.07 -21.99 -27.29
CA PRO A 346 -3.95 -22.54 -26.52
C PRO A 346 -2.68 -21.66 -26.55
N THR A 347 -2.62 -20.71 -27.49
CA THR A 347 -1.45 -19.81 -27.68
C THR A 347 -1.58 -18.48 -26.92
N TRP A 348 -2.76 -18.19 -26.36
CA TRP A 348 -3.00 -16.95 -25.64
C TRP A 348 -2.12 -16.82 -24.40
N ILE A 349 -1.44 -15.68 -24.26
CA ILE A 349 -0.52 -15.39 -23.15
C ILE A 349 -0.91 -14.06 -22.55
N PRO A 350 -1.12 -13.98 -21.20
CA PRO A 350 -1.33 -12.70 -20.52
C PRO A 350 -0.17 -11.74 -20.71
N TRP A 351 -0.46 -10.44 -20.76
CA TRP A 351 0.58 -9.40 -20.82
C TRP A 351 1.61 -9.53 -19.70
N LEU A 352 1.15 -9.72 -18.46
CA LEU A 352 2.04 -9.79 -17.31
C LEU A 352 2.92 -11.06 -17.26
N ASP A 353 2.60 -12.13 -17.98
CA ASP A 353 3.38 -13.37 -17.94
C ASP A 353 4.77 -13.25 -18.58
N PHE A 354 5.02 -12.16 -19.31
CA PHE A 354 6.35 -11.81 -19.81
C PHE A 354 7.25 -11.09 -18.81
N PHE A 355 6.73 -10.80 -17.62
CA PHE A 355 7.43 -10.04 -16.59
C PHE A 355 7.53 -10.85 -15.30
N PRO A 356 8.48 -10.54 -14.42
CA PRO A 356 8.58 -11.19 -13.12
C PRO A 356 7.26 -11.10 -12.35
N GLY A 357 6.82 -12.23 -11.82
CA GLY A 357 5.55 -12.34 -11.08
C GLY A 357 4.39 -12.90 -11.89
N GLY A 358 4.28 -12.61 -13.19
CA GLY A 358 3.29 -13.18 -14.10
C GLY A 358 1.87 -13.32 -13.56
N THR A 359 1.16 -14.35 -14.00
CA THR A 359 -0.14 -14.75 -13.43
C THR A 359 0.05 -15.32 -12.03
N PRO A 360 -0.46 -14.67 -10.97
CA PRO A 360 -0.23 -15.13 -9.59
C PRO A 360 -0.82 -16.53 -9.34
N ALA A 361 -0.04 -17.35 -8.64
CA ALA A 361 -0.41 -18.74 -8.33
C ALA A 361 -1.44 -18.83 -7.19
N HIS A 362 -2.66 -18.40 -7.43
CA HIS A 362 -3.80 -18.55 -6.51
C HIS A 362 -5.10 -18.34 -7.27
N PRO A 363 -6.27 -18.81 -6.75
CA PRO A 363 -7.56 -18.62 -7.39
C PRO A 363 -7.84 -17.16 -7.76
N GLU A 364 -8.58 -16.99 -8.85
CA GLU A 364 -8.74 -15.68 -9.47
C GLU A 364 -9.58 -14.73 -8.61
N TYR A 365 -10.77 -15.15 -8.16
CA TYR A 365 -11.83 -14.32 -7.61
C TYR A 365 -11.86 -14.31 -6.07
N PRO A 366 -11.98 -13.12 -5.44
CA PRO A 366 -11.86 -11.76 -5.99
C PRO A 366 -10.42 -11.30 -6.19
N SER A 367 -10.21 -10.14 -6.84
CA SER A 367 -8.86 -9.57 -7.07
C SER A 367 -8.20 -9.10 -5.78
N GLY A 368 -7.02 -9.65 -5.44
CA GLY A 368 -6.26 -9.26 -4.24
C GLY A 368 -5.79 -7.80 -4.27
N HIS A 369 -5.22 -7.35 -5.40
CA HIS A 369 -4.78 -5.97 -5.57
C HIS A 369 -5.92 -4.97 -5.36
N SER A 370 -7.07 -5.23 -5.98
CA SER A 370 -8.24 -4.36 -5.85
C SER A 370 -8.82 -4.37 -4.43
N THR A 371 -8.79 -5.52 -3.74
CA THR A 371 -9.31 -5.63 -2.37
C THR A 371 -8.44 -4.87 -1.37
N VAL A 372 -7.13 -5.08 -1.42
CA VAL A 372 -6.18 -4.39 -0.53
C VAL A 372 -6.17 -2.88 -0.81
N SER A 373 -6.21 -2.49 -2.10
CA SER A 373 -6.28 -1.08 -2.48
C SER A 373 -7.60 -0.42 -2.08
N GLY A 374 -8.72 -1.14 -2.18
CA GLY A 374 -10.02 -0.63 -1.72
C GLY A 374 -10.03 -0.31 -0.23
N ALA A 375 -9.38 -1.14 0.59
CA ALA A 375 -9.26 -0.90 2.02
C ALA A 375 -8.36 0.30 2.34
N ALA A 376 -7.18 0.37 1.72
CA ALA A 376 -6.25 1.48 1.93
C ALA A 376 -6.85 2.82 1.47
N ALA A 377 -7.40 2.86 0.24
CA ALA A 377 -8.02 4.05 -0.33
C ALA A 377 -9.18 4.58 0.52
N PHE A 378 -10.04 3.70 1.02
CA PHE A 378 -11.14 4.09 1.92
C PHE A 378 -10.60 4.74 3.20
N THR A 379 -9.60 4.13 3.83
CA THR A 379 -9.00 4.68 5.06
C THR A 379 -8.35 6.05 4.81
N LEU A 380 -7.61 6.19 3.72
CA LEU A 380 -6.97 7.46 3.37
C LEU A 380 -7.98 8.53 2.95
N ALA A 381 -9.06 8.16 2.26
CA ALA A 381 -10.15 9.08 1.92
C ALA A 381 -10.87 9.61 3.16
N ALA A 382 -11.04 8.78 4.19
CA ALA A 382 -11.58 9.22 5.48
C ALA A 382 -10.66 10.22 6.20
N ALA A 383 -9.33 10.04 6.08
CA ALA A 383 -8.35 10.91 6.74
C ALA A 383 -8.08 12.22 5.98
N PHE A 384 -7.99 12.16 4.66
CA PHE A 384 -7.52 13.28 3.82
C PHE A 384 -8.57 13.87 2.90
N GLY A 385 -9.75 13.23 2.81
CA GLY A 385 -10.78 13.53 1.81
C GLY A 385 -10.56 12.75 0.52
N GLU A 386 -11.65 12.36 -0.15
CA GLU A 386 -11.63 11.55 -1.38
C GLU A 386 -10.76 12.16 -2.49
N ASN A 387 -10.79 13.49 -2.62
CA ASN A 387 -10.10 14.25 -3.67
C ASN A 387 -8.69 14.72 -3.25
N ALA A 388 -8.02 13.99 -2.35
CA ALA A 388 -6.61 14.26 -2.06
C ALA A 388 -5.75 13.83 -3.25
N ALA A 389 -5.08 14.80 -3.88
CA ALA A 389 -4.18 14.54 -4.99
C ALA A 389 -2.84 13.99 -4.48
N PHE A 390 -2.25 13.04 -5.20
CA PHE A 390 -0.95 12.47 -4.88
C PHE A 390 -0.23 11.95 -6.11
N THR A 391 1.04 11.64 -5.95
CA THR A 391 1.87 10.98 -6.96
C THR A 391 2.46 9.71 -6.39
N ILE A 392 2.79 8.75 -7.25
CA ILE A 392 3.45 7.52 -6.86
C ILE A 392 4.38 7.04 -7.99
N ASP A 393 5.49 6.46 -7.63
CA ASP A 393 6.41 5.72 -8.48
C ASP A 393 6.19 4.21 -8.33
N SER A 394 6.87 3.42 -9.15
CA SER A 394 6.73 1.96 -9.13
C SER A 394 8.09 1.28 -9.19
N GLU A 395 8.29 0.28 -8.33
CA GLU A 395 9.44 -0.60 -8.37
C GLU A 395 9.43 -1.55 -9.57
N THR A 396 8.25 -1.82 -10.14
CA THR A 396 8.10 -2.72 -11.31
C THR A 396 8.17 -1.98 -12.65
N LEU A 397 8.12 -0.63 -12.63
CA LEU A 397 8.33 0.21 -13.80
C LEU A 397 9.15 1.45 -13.41
N PRO A 398 10.46 1.27 -13.10
CA PRO A 398 11.30 2.36 -12.60
C PRO A 398 11.35 3.56 -13.54
N GLY A 399 11.36 4.77 -12.96
CA GLY A 399 11.39 6.03 -13.70
C GLY A 399 10.03 6.52 -14.21
N LYS A 400 8.97 5.76 -14.03
CA LYS A 400 7.59 6.21 -14.28
C LYS A 400 6.95 6.70 -12.99
N ILE A 401 6.29 7.85 -13.09
CA ILE A 401 5.48 8.45 -12.00
C ILE A 401 4.07 8.57 -12.54
N ARG A 402 3.09 8.23 -11.72
CA ARG A 402 1.67 8.45 -12.00
C ARG A 402 1.07 9.40 -10.98
N SER A 403 0.16 10.24 -11.43
CA SER A 403 -0.51 11.27 -10.62
C SER A 403 -2.01 11.04 -10.62
N PHE A 404 -2.63 11.21 -9.46
CA PHE A 404 -4.05 10.97 -9.26
C PHE A 404 -4.68 12.18 -8.58
N ALA A 405 -5.89 12.55 -9.00
CA ALA A 405 -6.68 13.62 -8.39
C ALA A 405 -7.54 13.09 -7.23
N SER A 406 -7.79 11.77 -7.20
CA SER A 406 -8.62 11.13 -6.19
C SER A 406 -8.16 9.68 -5.90
N PHE A 407 -8.58 9.14 -4.77
CA PHE A 407 -8.36 7.74 -4.46
C PHE A 407 -9.19 6.81 -5.36
N THR A 408 -10.37 7.25 -5.78
CA THR A 408 -11.20 6.52 -6.76
C THR A 408 -10.50 6.39 -8.11
N ASP A 409 -9.82 7.43 -8.60
CA ASP A 409 -9.06 7.36 -9.86
C ASP A 409 -7.97 6.30 -9.77
N ALA A 410 -7.20 6.28 -8.66
CA ALA A 410 -6.14 5.32 -8.45
C ALA A 410 -6.67 3.87 -8.36
N THR A 411 -7.74 3.63 -7.60
CA THR A 411 -8.32 2.29 -7.47
C THR A 411 -8.96 1.81 -8.76
N THR A 412 -9.51 2.71 -9.58
CA THR A 412 -10.02 2.43 -10.93
C THR A 412 -8.89 2.03 -11.86
N GLU A 413 -7.77 2.76 -11.83
CA GLU A 413 -6.59 2.43 -12.62
C GLU A 413 -6.00 1.08 -12.20
N ILE A 414 -5.92 0.80 -10.89
CA ILE A 414 -5.48 -0.51 -10.38
C ILE A 414 -6.38 -1.64 -10.91
N ALA A 415 -7.69 -1.46 -10.91
CA ALA A 415 -8.64 -2.44 -11.48
C ALA A 415 -8.36 -2.67 -12.98
N ASN A 416 -8.18 -1.59 -13.75
CA ASN A 416 -7.83 -1.65 -15.17
C ASN A 416 -6.48 -2.36 -15.39
N ALA A 417 -5.49 -2.09 -14.54
CA ALA A 417 -4.17 -2.72 -14.60
C ALA A 417 -4.23 -4.26 -14.54
N ARG A 418 -5.17 -4.80 -13.76
CA ARG A 418 -5.33 -6.26 -13.64
C ARG A 418 -5.98 -6.88 -14.88
N VAL A 419 -6.95 -6.18 -15.48
CA VAL A 419 -7.59 -6.59 -16.73
C VAL A 419 -6.62 -6.49 -17.90
N PHE A 420 -5.94 -5.35 -18.06
CA PHE A 420 -4.94 -5.15 -19.10
C PHE A 420 -3.70 -6.04 -18.93
N GLY A 421 -3.42 -6.43 -17.70
CA GLY A 421 -2.41 -7.42 -17.39
C GLY A 421 -2.79 -8.86 -17.80
N GLY A 422 -4.06 -9.09 -18.14
CA GLY A 422 -4.58 -10.39 -18.56
C GLY A 422 -4.77 -11.40 -17.44
N ILE A 423 -4.88 -10.96 -16.17
CA ILE A 423 -4.83 -11.87 -15.01
C ILE A 423 -6.06 -11.84 -14.10
N HIS A 424 -6.98 -10.91 -14.33
CA HIS A 424 -8.24 -10.80 -13.58
C HIS A 424 -9.41 -10.38 -14.46
N PHE A 425 -10.59 -10.96 -14.22
CA PHE A 425 -11.85 -10.50 -14.76
C PHE A 425 -12.25 -9.15 -14.13
N ARG A 426 -12.99 -8.33 -14.87
CA ARG A 426 -13.39 -6.99 -14.42
C ARG A 426 -14.25 -7.03 -13.15
N THR A 427 -15.28 -7.89 -13.12
CA THR A 427 -16.12 -8.09 -11.92
C THR A 427 -15.29 -8.49 -10.70
N SER A 428 -14.24 -9.27 -10.88
CA SER A 428 -13.31 -9.64 -9.80
C SER A 428 -12.61 -8.43 -9.20
N CYS A 429 -12.23 -7.47 -10.04
CA CYS A 429 -11.60 -6.22 -9.60
C CYS A 429 -12.61 -5.28 -8.92
N VAL A 430 -13.77 -5.07 -9.51
CA VAL A 430 -14.82 -4.19 -8.96
C VAL A 430 -15.30 -4.72 -7.61
N ARG A 431 -15.66 -5.98 -7.52
CA ARG A 431 -16.12 -6.60 -6.27
C ARG A 431 -15.00 -6.68 -5.22
N GLY A 432 -13.75 -6.89 -5.67
CA GLY A 432 -12.59 -6.81 -4.77
C GLY A 432 -12.46 -5.45 -4.11
N ASN A 433 -12.54 -4.36 -4.88
CA ASN A 433 -12.52 -3.00 -4.33
C ASN A 433 -13.65 -2.77 -3.32
N MET A 434 -14.88 -3.19 -3.64
CA MET A 434 -16.03 -3.11 -2.72
C MET A 434 -15.78 -3.87 -1.42
N LEU A 435 -15.23 -5.09 -1.51
CA LEU A 435 -14.88 -5.88 -0.32
C LEU A 435 -13.89 -5.14 0.57
N GLY A 436 -12.81 -4.61 -0.02
CA GLY A 436 -11.81 -3.83 0.72
C GLY A 436 -12.42 -2.64 1.45
N ARG A 437 -13.27 -1.87 0.78
CA ARG A 437 -13.99 -0.73 1.37
C ARG A 437 -14.87 -1.16 2.54
N SER A 438 -15.65 -2.25 2.39
CA SER A 438 -16.52 -2.75 3.47
C SER A 438 -15.73 -3.22 4.68
N VAL A 439 -14.57 -3.84 4.48
CA VAL A 439 -13.67 -4.26 5.57
C VAL A 439 -13.10 -3.03 6.29
N ALA A 440 -12.57 -2.05 5.56
CA ALA A 440 -12.00 -0.84 6.17
C ALA A 440 -13.04 0.00 6.92
N ASP A 441 -14.24 0.11 6.40
CA ASP A 441 -15.36 0.75 7.06
C ASP A 441 -15.70 0.04 8.39
N TYR A 442 -15.73 -1.28 8.40
CA TYR A 442 -15.93 -2.06 9.62
C TYR A 442 -14.80 -1.85 10.63
N VAL A 443 -13.55 -1.94 10.18
CA VAL A 443 -12.37 -1.76 11.05
C VAL A 443 -12.38 -0.37 11.68
N SER A 444 -12.67 0.68 10.93
CA SER A 444 -12.71 2.06 11.45
C SER A 444 -13.78 2.28 12.52
N ARG A 445 -14.90 1.55 12.44
CA ARG A 445 -15.97 1.65 13.43
C ARG A 445 -15.76 0.79 14.67
N HIS A 446 -14.94 -0.27 14.60
CA HIS A 446 -14.86 -1.28 15.67
C HIS A 446 -13.48 -1.33 16.35
N ALA A 447 -12.47 -0.63 15.83
CA ALA A 447 -11.13 -0.62 16.42
C ALA A 447 -10.50 0.77 16.35
N LEU A 448 -9.53 1.01 17.23
CA LEU A 448 -8.71 2.23 17.24
C LEU A 448 -9.52 3.53 17.38
N ARG A 449 -10.72 3.47 17.92
CA ARG A 449 -11.63 4.60 18.04
C ARG A 449 -11.11 5.63 19.06
N ALA A 450 -11.43 6.90 18.85
CA ALA A 450 -11.10 7.93 19.82
C ALA A 450 -11.78 7.63 21.19
N LYS A 451 -11.07 7.88 22.29
CA LYS A 451 -11.65 7.75 23.61
C LYS A 451 -12.75 8.81 23.80
N GLY A 452 -13.92 8.39 24.26
CA GLY A 452 -15.10 9.24 24.40
C GLY A 452 -16.07 9.18 23.22
N ASP A 453 -15.71 8.50 22.15
CA ASP A 453 -16.62 8.15 21.06
C ASP A 453 -17.33 6.81 21.39
N ASP A 454 -18.03 6.81 22.49
CA ASP A 454 -18.89 5.68 22.89
C ASP A 454 -20.11 5.72 21.97
N GLY A 455 -20.03 4.94 20.86
CA GLY A 455 -21.02 4.88 19.80
C GLY A 455 -22.49 4.80 20.26
N ASN A 456 -23.02 5.92 20.70
CA ASN A 456 -24.46 6.16 20.92
C ASN A 456 -25.09 6.64 19.60
N GLY A 457 -25.15 5.78 18.62
CA GLY A 457 -25.67 6.18 17.32
C GLY A 457 -26.06 5.08 16.36
N ASP A 458 -26.34 3.85 16.80
CA ASP A 458 -26.94 2.83 15.92
C ASP A 458 -27.90 1.94 16.71
N GLU A 459 -28.96 2.54 17.24
CA GLU A 459 -30.25 1.89 17.50
C GLU A 459 -31.33 2.82 16.92
N GLU A 460 -31.56 2.74 15.61
CA GLU A 460 -32.82 3.04 14.95
C GLU A 460 -32.94 2.23 13.64
#